data_1e5422102e5cd8c286e0d2a3adb46879
#
_entry.id   1e5422102e5cd8c286e0d2a3adb46879
#
_cell.length_a   1.000
_cell.length_b   1.000
_cell.length_c   1.000
_cell.angle_alpha   90.00
_cell.angle_beta   90.00
_cell.angle_gamma   90.00
#
_symmetry.space_group_name_H-M   'P 1'
#
loop_
_entity.id
_entity.type
_entity.pdbx_description
1 polymer ?
#
loop_
_entity_poly.entity_id
_entity_poly.type
_entity_poly.pdbx_seq_one_letter_code
_entity_poly.pdbx_strand_id
1 'polypeptide(L)'
;LICAILVFLMQSGFMCLESGLSRNKNSINVALKNVTDFGIAVVTFWAFGFALMYGTSVMGLFGNRFYFFTTHVAGYQTYFVFQAMFVATAATIISGAVAERLKFLSYVIITFVTSGFLYPIVGHWAWAFNFDNPTEKFGWLGKMGYIDFAGASVVHSVGGWVALSVLLVIGNRTGRFRDGAKKTFQGSNTPMAALGALILWFGWFGFNGGANGAM
;
A
#
# COMPACT_ATOMS: atom_id res chain seq x y z
N LEU A 1 -16.67 -0.01 -7.65
CA LEU A 1 -16.08 1.28 -8.08
C LEU A 1 -16.18 2.37 -7.00
N ILE A 2 -17.35 2.61 -6.38
CA ILE A 2 -17.50 3.63 -5.31
C ILE A 2 -16.47 3.40 -4.20
N CYS A 3 -16.32 2.16 -3.72
CA CYS A 3 -15.33 1.83 -2.71
C CYS A 3 -13.89 2.10 -3.18
N ALA A 4 -13.57 1.81 -4.44
CA ALA A 4 -12.26 2.13 -5.01
C ALA A 4 -11.99 3.64 -5.03
N ILE A 5 -13.01 4.46 -5.36
CA ILE A 5 -12.91 5.92 -5.32
C ILE A 5 -12.68 6.42 -3.88
N LEU A 6 -13.36 5.84 -2.90
CA LEU A 6 -13.15 6.19 -1.49
C LEU A 6 -11.74 5.82 -1.02
N VAL A 7 -11.22 4.66 -1.42
CA VAL A 7 -9.82 4.28 -1.12
C VAL A 7 -8.82 5.17 -1.86
N PHE A 8 -9.12 5.56 -3.11
CA PHE A 8 -8.28 6.55 -3.82
C PHE A 8 -8.21 7.88 -3.07
N LEU A 9 -9.33 8.34 -2.50
CA LEU A 9 -9.36 9.56 -1.69
C LEU A 9 -8.42 9.48 -0.48
N MET A 10 -8.19 8.27 0.08
CA MET A 10 -7.24 8.07 1.17
C MET A 10 -5.81 8.45 0.80
N GLN A 11 -5.41 8.41 -0.48
CA GLN A 11 -4.09 8.87 -0.91
C GLN A 11 -3.89 10.38 -0.61
N SER A 12 -4.92 11.18 -0.85
CA SER A 12 -4.93 12.59 -0.44
C SER A 12 -4.88 12.75 1.08
N GLY A 13 -5.56 11.86 1.81
CA GLY A 13 -5.51 11.80 3.27
C GLY A 13 -4.11 11.54 3.81
N PHE A 14 -3.41 10.54 3.28
CA PHE A 14 -2.01 10.25 3.63
C PHE A 14 -1.09 11.43 3.30
N MET A 15 -1.22 12.01 2.11
CA MET A 15 -0.44 13.17 1.71
C MET A 15 -0.61 14.34 2.70
N CYS A 16 -1.83 14.67 3.09
CA CYS A 16 -2.12 15.72 4.07
C CYS A 16 -1.59 15.38 5.45
N LEU A 17 -1.82 14.17 5.93
CA LEU A 17 -1.38 13.69 7.24
C LEU A 17 0.13 13.72 7.37
N GLU A 18 0.83 13.08 6.43
CA GLU A 18 2.29 12.97 6.47
C GLU A 18 2.99 14.30 6.26
N SER A 19 2.52 15.11 5.30
CA SER A 19 3.07 16.45 5.05
C SER A 19 2.88 17.37 6.26
N GLY A 20 1.70 17.29 6.90
CA GLY A 20 1.39 18.10 8.08
C GLY A 20 2.22 17.70 9.31
N LEU A 21 2.53 16.42 9.49
CA LEU A 21 3.36 15.89 10.57
C LEU A 21 4.86 16.05 10.31
N SER A 22 5.27 16.28 9.07
CA SER A 22 6.67 16.54 8.70
C SER A 22 7.10 17.97 9.01
N ARG A 23 8.40 18.17 9.20
CA ARG A 23 8.95 19.54 9.32
C ARG A 23 8.74 20.31 8.03
N ASN A 24 8.49 21.62 8.12
CA ASN A 24 8.17 22.49 6.98
C ASN A 24 9.13 22.31 5.79
N LYS A 25 10.44 22.23 6.03
CA LYS A 25 11.45 22.02 4.97
C LYS A 25 11.32 20.73 4.19
N ASN A 26 10.60 19.75 4.70
CA ASN A 26 10.42 18.43 4.10
C ASN A 26 8.98 18.17 3.63
N SER A 27 8.04 19.02 3.97
CA SER A 27 6.60 18.85 3.69
C SER A 27 6.32 18.63 2.20
N ILE A 28 6.91 19.45 1.33
CA ILE A 28 6.77 19.30 -0.13
C ILE A 28 7.37 17.97 -0.62
N ASN A 29 8.54 17.58 -0.12
CA ASN A 29 9.17 16.31 -0.52
C ASN A 29 8.33 15.10 -0.11
N VAL A 30 7.69 15.17 1.06
CA VAL A 30 6.77 14.12 1.53
C VAL A 30 5.53 14.05 0.66
N ALA A 31 4.92 15.20 0.32
CA ALA A 31 3.79 15.24 -0.59
C ALA A 31 4.12 14.64 -1.97
N LEU A 32 5.28 15.01 -2.55
CA LEU A 32 5.73 14.46 -3.82
C LEU A 32 5.96 12.94 -3.75
N LYS A 33 6.48 12.42 -2.63
CA LYS A 33 6.61 10.96 -2.44
C LYS A 33 5.27 10.26 -2.51
N ASN A 34 4.24 10.78 -1.86
CA ASN A 34 2.89 10.19 -1.87
C ASN A 34 2.26 10.18 -3.29
N VAL A 35 2.46 11.22 -4.08
CA VAL A 35 2.00 11.22 -5.49
C VAL A 35 2.78 10.22 -6.33
N THR A 36 4.09 10.15 -6.11
CA THR A 36 4.98 9.28 -6.89
C THR A 36 4.75 7.81 -6.55
N ASP A 37 4.59 7.45 -5.28
CA ASP A 37 4.36 6.06 -4.89
C ASP A 37 3.03 5.54 -5.42
N PHE A 38 1.98 6.36 -5.41
CA PHE A 38 0.72 6.03 -6.04
C PHE A 38 0.90 5.70 -7.52
N GLY A 39 1.57 6.58 -8.29
CA GLY A 39 1.80 6.35 -9.71
C GLY A 39 2.62 5.08 -9.99
N ILE A 40 3.72 4.88 -9.25
CA ILE A 40 4.56 3.69 -9.39
C ILE A 40 3.78 2.43 -8.99
N ALA A 41 3.07 2.45 -7.87
CA ALA A 41 2.31 1.31 -7.39
C ALA A 41 1.25 0.86 -8.41
N VAL A 42 0.48 1.80 -8.97
CA VAL A 42 -0.53 1.47 -9.99
C VAL A 42 0.10 0.89 -11.26
N VAL A 43 1.18 1.51 -11.77
CA VAL A 43 1.84 1.05 -13.01
C VAL A 43 2.49 -0.31 -12.82
N THR A 44 3.21 -0.55 -11.73
CA THR A 44 3.86 -1.83 -11.46
C THR A 44 2.85 -2.93 -11.18
N PHE A 45 1.77 -2.61 -10.47
CA PHE A 45 0.68 -3.55 -10.22
C PHE A 45 -0.04 -3.93 -11.51
N TRP A 46 -0.27 -2.97 -12.42
CA TRP A 46 -0.81 -3.24 -13.75
C TRP A 46 0.11 -4.11 -14.59
N ALA A 47 1.42 -3.82 -14.61
CA ALA A 47 2.35 -4.54 -15.46
C ALA A 47 2.54 -6.00 -15.05
N PHE A 48 2.69 -6.27 -13.77
CA PHE A 48 2.99 -7.63 -13.28
C PHE A 48 2.44 -7.95 -11.89
N GLY A 49 2.15 -6.95 -11.04
CA GLY A 49 1.66 -7.20 -9.69
C GLY A 49 0.33 -7.95 -9.68
N PHE A 50 -0.63 -7.55 -10.51
CA PHE A 50 -1.91 -8.24 -10.63
C PHE A 50 -1.74 -9.70 -11.09
N ALA A 51 -0.84 -9.95 -12.02
CA ALA A 51 -0.50 -11.28 -12.50
C ALA A 51 0.05 -12.18 -11.37
N LEU A 52 0.99 -11.63 -10.60
CA LEU A 52 1.59 -12.33 -9.46
C LEU A 52 0.57 -12.59 -8.34
N MET A 53 -0.39 -11.69 -8.15
CA MET A 53 -1.37 -11.79 -7.07
C MET A 53 -2.57 -12.68 -7.44
N TYR A 54 -3.14 -12.53 -8.62
CA TYR A 54 -4.40 -13.18 -9.03
C TYR A 54 -4.29 -14.07 -10.25
N GLY A 55 -3.10 -14.27 -10.80
CA GLY A 55 -2.87 -15.19 -11.90
C GLY A 55 -3.01 -16.66 -11.48
N THR A 56 -2.92 -17.56 -12.46
CA THR A 56 -2.91 -19.00 -12.20
C THR A 56 -1.80 -19.35 -11.22
N SER A 57 -2.16 -20.03 -10.14
CA SER A 57 -1.26 -20.26 -9.01
C SER A 57 -0.15 -21.25 -9.33
N VAL A 58 1.07 -20.88 -9.00
CA VAL A 58 2.22 -21.78 -8.98
C VAL A 58 2.46 -22.21 -7.54
N MET A 59 2.10 -23.44 -7.23
CA MET A 59 2.28 -24.10 -5.93
C MET A 59 1.68 -23.33 -4.73
N GLY A 60 0.73 -22.43 -4.95
CA GLY A 60 0.16 -21.58 -3.90
C GLY A 60 1.02 -20.38 -3.49
N LEU A 61 2.15 -20.14 -4.16
CA LEU A 61 3.13 -19.14 -3.78
C LEU A 61 2.98 -17.81 -4.55
N PHE A 62 2.69 -17.89 -5.84
CA PHE A 62 2.47 -16.70 -6.69
C PHE A 62 1.69 -17.09 -7.95
N GLY A 63 1.10 -16.07 -8.60
CA GLY A 63 0.43 -16.22 -9.89
C GLY A 63 1.37 -16.02 -11.08
N ASN A 64 1.02 -16.57 -12.24
CA ASN A 64 1.83 -16.44 -13.46
C ASN A 64 1.03 -16.11 -14.73
N ARG A 65 -0.15 -15.49 -14.60
CA ARG A 65 -1.03 -15.16 -15.72
C ARG A 65 -1.59 -13.75 -15.57
N PHE A 66 -2.02 -13.14 -16.68
CA PHE A 66 -2.60 -11.80 -16.74
C PHE A 66 -1.59 -10.63 -16.62
N TYR A 67 -0.35 -10.84 -17.03
CA TYR A 67 0.62 -9.75 -17.16
C TYR A 67 0.06 -8.63 -18.04
N PHE A 68 0.38 -7.38 -17.71
CA PHE A 68 -0.16 -6.18 -18.35
C PHE A 68 -1.69 -6.15 -18.38
N PHE A 69 -2.31 -6.80 -17.40
CA PHE A 69 -3.74 -6.91 -17.26
C PHE A 69 -4.45 -7.39 -18.54
N THR A 70 -3.91 -8.39 -19.19
CA THR A 70 -4.42 -8.98 -20.46
C THR A 70 -5.63 -9.88 -20.21
N THR A 71 -6.65 -9.40 -19.51
CA THR A 71 -7.91 -10.14 -19.27
C THR A 71 -9.10 -9.33 -19.77
N HIS A 72 -10.07 -10.02 -20.39
CA HIS A 72 -11.32 -9.45 -20.88
C HIS A 72 -12.53 -9.95 -20.08
N VAL A 73 -12.31 -10.66 -18.97
CA VAL A 73 -13.39 -11.20 -18.13
C VAL A 73 -14.10 -10.06 -17.42
N ALA A 74 -15.43 -10.03 -17.50
CA ALA A 74 -16.26 -9.03 -16.84
C ALA A 74 -16.04 -9.07 -15.32
N GLY A 75 -15.93 -7.87 -14.71
CA GLY A 75 -15.69 -7.72 -13.27
C GLY A 75 -14.22 -7.60 -12.88
N TYR A 76 -13.29 -8.19 -13.65
CA TYR A 76 -11.85 -8.06 -13.35
C TYR A 76 -11.37 -6.60 -13.34
N GLN A 77 -11.90 -5.76 -14.23
CA GLN A 77 -11.50 -4.34 -14.30
C GLN A 77 -11.83 -3.59 -13.00
N THR A 78 -13.03 -3.78 -12.48
CA THR A 78 -13.45 -3.16 -11.22
C THR A 78 -12.63 -3.68 -10.05
N TYR A 79 -12.38 -4.99 -10.04
CA TYR A 79 -11.56 -5.63 -9.01
C TYR A 79 -10.10 -5.17 -9.08
N PHE A 80 -9.52 -5.09 -10.29
CA PHE A 80 -8.19 -4.53 -10.51
C PHE A 80 -8.05 -3.12 -9.96
N VAL A 81 -9.00 -2.23 -10.30
CA VAL A 81 -8.96 -0.83 -9.82
C VAL A 81 -9.00 -0.77 -8.29
N PHE A 82 -9.85 -1.59 -7.65
CA PHE A 82 -9.93 -1.65 -6.20
C PHE A 82 -8.62 -2.15 -5.57
N GLN A 83 -8.04 -3.22 -6.10
CA GLN A 83 -6.78 -3.78 -5.62
C GLN A 83 -5.56 -2.88 -5.90
N ALA A 84 -5.59 -2.13 -7.01
CA ALA A 84 -4.57 -1.11 -7.29
C ALA A 84 -4.55 0.00 -6.22
N MET A 85 -5.70 0.37 -5.67
CA MET A 85 -5.77 1.32 -4.54
C MET A 85 -5.20 0.71 -3.25
N PHE A 86 -5.37 -0.58 -3.04
CA PHE A 86 -4.85 -1.28 -1.87
C PHE A 86 -3.32 -1.40 -1.89
N VAL A 87 -2.73 -1.76 -3.03
CA VAL A 87 -1.26 -1.81 -3.16
C VAL A 87 -0.64 -0.42 -3.00
N ALA A 88 -1.29 0.63 -3.52
CA ALA A 88 -0.85 2.00 -3.31
C ALA A 88 -0.88 2.38 -1.83
N THR A 89 -1.92 1.95 -1.09
CA THR A 89 -1.99 2.16 0.37
C THR A 89 -0.84 1.46 1.10
N ALA A 90 -0.49 0.22 0.73
CA ALA A 90 0.66 -0.47 1.34
C ALA A 90 1.98 0.28 1.10
N ALA A 91 2.18 0.84 -0.11
CA ALA A 91 3.35 1.65 -0.43
C ALA A 91 3.39 2.96 0.37
N THR A 92 2.25 3.64 0.51
CA THR A 92 2.15 4.91 1.25
C THR A 92 2.41 4.73 2.76
N ILE A 93 2.04 3.60 3.37
CA ILE A 93 2.39 3.30 4.77
C ILE A 93 3.91 3.40 5.00
N ILE A 94 4.70 2.96 4.02
CA ILE A 94 6.16 3.06 4.08
C ILE A 94 6.62 4.52 4.02
N SER A 95 5.97 5.37 3.21
CA SER A 95 6.27 6.79 3.06
C SER A 95 6.34 7.51 4.41
N GLY A 96 5.30 7.40 5.20
CA GLY A 96 5.23 8.03 6.52
C GLY A 96 6.34 7.58 7.47
N ALA A 97 6.65 6.29 7.48
CA ALA A 97 7.70 5.74 8.33
C ALA A 97 9.08 6.27 7.97
N VAL A 98 9.40 6.39 6.68
CA VAL A 98 10.72 6.84 6.19
C VAL A 98 10.81 8.35 5.93
N ALA A 99 9.76 9.08 6.24
CA ALA A 99 9.72 10.53 6.08
C ALA A 99 10.93 11.21 6.73
N GLU A 100 11.51 12.21 6.03
CA GLU A 100 12.67 12.98 6.46
C GLU A 100 14.01 12.21 6.59
N ARG A 101 14.08 10.93 6.19
CA ARG A 101 15.27 10.08 6.37
C ARG A 101 15.78 9.47 5.07
N LEU A 102 14.87 9.14 4.16
CA LEU A 102 15.17 8.40 2.95
C LEU A 102 15.27 9.33 1.74
N LYS A 103 16.29 9.13 0.91
CA LYS A 103 16.43 9.81 -0.38
C LYS A 103 15.28 9.43 -1.30
N PHE A 104 14.86 10.37 -2.17
CA PHE A 104 13.72 10.18 -3.07
C PHE A 104 13.89 8.95 -3.98
N LEU A 105 15.03 8.80 -4.65
CA LEU A 105 15.30 7.67 -5.54
C LEU A 105 15.26 6.32 -4.80
N SER A 106 15.80 6.24 -3.59
CA SER A 106 15.73 5.02 -2.78
C SER A 106 14.29 4.66 -2.43
N TYR A 107 13.45 5.67 -2.17
CA TYR A 107 12.02 5.48 -1.94
C TYR A 107 11.32 4.93 -3.18
N VAL A 108 11.61 5.47 -4.36
CA VAL A 108 11.08 4.98 -5.65
C VAL A 108 11.39 3.49 -5.84
N ILE A 109 12.63 3.07 -5.57
CA ILE A 109 13.04 1.66 -5.68
C ILE A 109 12.27 0.78 -4.69
N ILE A 110 12.14 1.22 -3.43
CA ILE A 110 11.39 0.47 -2.41
C ILE A 110 9.92 0.33 -2.81
N THR A 111 9.30 1.41 -3.29
CA THR A 111 7.92 1.39 -3.78
C THR A 111 7.77 0.40 -4.93
N PHE A 112 8.66 0.43 -5.92
CA PHE A 112 8.65 -0.50 -7.05
C PHE A 112 8.74 -1.96 -6.59
N VAL A 113 9.66 -2.28 -5.71
CA VAL A 113 9.84 -3.65 -5.19
C VAL A 113 8.64 -4.07 -4.35
N THR A 114 8.12 -3.18 -3.52
CA THR A 114 6.98 -3.48 -2.66
C THR A 114 5.72 -3.71 -3.47
N SER A 115 5.37 -2.78 -4.36
CA SER A 115 4.13 -2.85 -5.13
C SER A 115 4.17 -3.86 -6.27
N GLY A 116 5.36 -4.12 -6.82
CA GLY A 116 5.54 -5.05 -7.91
C GLY A 116 5.70 -6.51 -7.48
N PHE A 117 6.30 -6.75 -6.32
CA PHE A 117 6.69 -8.11 -5.91
C PHE A 117 6.21 -8.47 -4.50
N LEU A 118 6.62 -7.75 -3.47
CA LEU A 118 6.37 -8.17 -2.09
C LEU A 118 4.88 -8.22 -1.77
N TYR A 119 4.17 -7.14 -2.04
CA TYR A 119 2.73 -7.06 -1.81
C TYR A 119 1.95 -8.11 -2.63
N PRO A 120 2.15 -8.23 -3.97
CA PRO A 120 1.43 -9.21 -4.76
C PRO A 120 1.66 -10.65 -4.33
N ILE A 121 2.88 -11.02 -3.95
CA ILE A 121 3.21 -12.38 -3.51
C ILE A 121 2.49 -12.69 -2.19
N VAL A 122 2.56 -11.81 -1.20
CA VAL A 122 1.85 -11.99 0.07
C VAL A 122 0.33 -11.96 -0.13
N GLY A 123 -0.15 -11.08 -1.01
CA GLY A 123 -1.55 -11.03 -1.40
C GLY A 123 -2.03 -12.33 -2.07
N HIS A 124 -1.18 -12.95 -2.89
CA HIS A 124 -1.47 -14.26 -3.47
C HIS A 124 -1.66 -15.33 -2.39
N TRP A 125 -0.83 -15.34 -1.37
CA TRP A 125 -0.94 -16.33 -0.28
C TRP A 125 -2.29 -16.32 0.41
N ALA A 126 -2.84 -15.12 0.67
CA ALA A 126 -4.06 -14.95 1.45
C ALA A 126 -5.33 -14.81 0.59
N TRP A 127 -5.24 -14.07 -0.52
CA TRP A 127 -6.41 -13.61 -1.27
C TRP A 127 -6.58 -14.21 -2.67
N ALA A 128 -5.60 -14.95 -3.19
CA ALA A 128 -5.76 -15.54 -4.52
C ALA A 128 -6.87 -16.59 -4.55
N PHE A 129 -7.77 -16.46 -5.51
CA PHE A 129 -8.91 -17.35 -5.72
C PHE A 129 -9.20 -17.55 -7.21
N ASN A 130 -10.00 -18.56 -7.52
CA ASN A 130 -10.53 -18.76 -8.86
C ASN A 130 -11.69 -17.77 -9.10
N PHE A 131 -11.57 -16.91 -10.11
CA PHE A 131 -12.62 -15.94 -10.43
C PHE A 131 -13.92 -16.58 -10.96
N ASP A 132 -13.82 -17.75 -11.58
CA ASP A 132 -14.98 -18.51 -12.04
C ASP A 132 -15.65 -19.27 -10.89
N ASN A 133 -14.92 -19.54 -9.80
CA ASN A 133 -15.39 -20.17 -8.57
C ASN A 133 -14.73 -19.53 -7.35
N PRO A 134 -15.25 -18.42 -6.82
CA PRO A 134 -14.60 -17.64 -5.74
C PRO A 134 -14.37 -18.41 -4.42
N THR A 135 -15.04 -19.53 -4.22
CA THR A 135 -14.82 -20.39 -3.04
C THR A 135 -13.53 -21.19 -3.14
N GLU A 136 -12.99 -21.37 -4.36
CA GLU A 136 -11.73 -22.07 -4.60
C GLU A 136 -10.55 -21.14 -4.36
N LYS A 137 -9.83 -21.34 -3.26
CA LYS A 137 -8.64 -20.57 -2.91
C LYS A 137 -7.39 -21.13 -3.57
N PHE A 138 -6.56 -20.24 -4.13
CA PHE A 138 -5.32 -20.61 -4.80
C PHE A 138 -4.09 -20.46 -3.88
N GLY A 139 -4.06 -19.44 -3.05
CA GLY A 139 -2.96 -19.19 -2.15
C GLY A 139 -2.87 -20.22 -1.01
N TRP A 140 -1.66 -20.53 -0.57
CA TRP A 140 -1.45 -21.54 0.46
C TRP A 140 -2.07 -21.17 1.82
N LEU A 141 -2.02 -19.89 2.22
CA LEU A 141 -2.68 -19.42 3.45
C LEU A 141 -4.19 -19.51 3.33
N GLY A 142 -4.76 -19.07 2.19
CA GLY A 142 -6.19 -19.18 1.93
C GLY A 142 -6.69 -20.63 1.96
N LYS A 143 -5.90 -21.57 1.43
CA LYS A 143 -6.21 -23.02 1.50
C LYS A 143 -6.18 -23.57 2.92
N MET A 144 -5.38 -22.97 3.82
CA MET A 144 -5.36 -23.32 5.24
C MET A 144 -6.52 -22.71 6.03
N GLY A 145 -7.41 -21.95 5.38
CA GLY A 145 -8.51 -21.25 6.05
C GLY A 145 -8.15 -19.91 6.65
N TYR A 146 -6.99 -19.33 6.30
CA TYR A 146 -6.63 -17.99 6.76
C TYR A 146 -7.55 -16.94 6.14
N ILE A 147 -8.05 -16.03 6.99
CA ILE A 147 -8.94 -14.94 6.58
C ILE A 147 -8.27 -13.60 6.87
N ASP A 148 -8.05 -12.83 5.83
CA ASP A 148 -7.75 -11.40 5.93
C ASP A 148 -8.89 -10.63 5.28
N PHE A 149 -9.76 -10.03 6.08
CA PHE A 149 -10.99 -9.40 5.60
C PHE A 149 -10.73 -8.20 4.68
N ALA A 150 -9.91 -7.27 5.12
CA ALA A 150 -9.69 -6.00 4.41
C ALA A 150 -8.21 -5.57 4.38
N GLY A 151 -7.27 -6.48 4.46
CA GLY A 151 -5.86 -6.17 4.32
C GLY A 151 -5.13 -5.83 5.62
N ALA A 152 -5.62 -6.31 6.76
CA ALA A 152 -4.86 -6.18 8.00
C ALA A 152 -3.45 -6.77 7.86
N SER A 153 -3.33 -7.92 7.21
CA SER A 153 -2.04 -8.54 6.91
C SER A 153 -1.51 -8.14 5.55
N VAL A 154 -2.31 -8.30 4.49
CA VAL A 154 -1.85 -8.09 3.10
C VAL A 154 -1.47 -6.64 2.85
N VAL A 155 -2.21 -5.66 3.37
CA VAL A 155 -1.90 -4.23 3.17
C VAL A 155 -1.06 -3.69 4.32
N HIS A 156 -1.60 -3.72 5.53
CA HIS A 156 -1.01 -3.01 6.67
C HIS A 156 0.23 -3.72 7.23
N SER A 157 0.21 -5.05 7.37
CA SER A 157 1.40 -5.76 7.85
C SER A 157 2.52 -5.75 6.81
N VAL A 158 2.21 -5.92 5.50
CA VAL A 158 3.26 -5.82 4.47
C VAL A 158 3.90 -4.44 4.48
N GLY A 159 3.09 -3.36 4.43
CA GLY A 159 3.61 -2.00 4.53
C GLY A 159 4.39 -1.75 5.83
N GLY A 160 3.87 -2.24 6.96
CA GLY A 160 4.51 -2.11 8.27
C GLY A 160 5.84 -2.85 8.39
N TRP A 161 5.92 -4.10 7.91
CA TRP A 161 7.16 -4.88 7.96
C TRP A 161 8.24 -4.33 7.02
N VAL A 162 7.88 -3.90 5.81
CA VAL A 162 8.81 -3.22 4.91
C VAL A 162 9.28 -1.91 5.54
N ALA A 163 8.38 -1.11 6.10
CA ALA A 163 8.72 0.11 6.82
C ALA A 163 9.71 -0.15 7.96
N LEU A 164 9.43 -1.14 8.80
CA LEU A 164 10.32 -1.53 9.91
C LEU A 164 11.70 -1.95 9.40
N SER A 165 11.75 -2.80 8.38
CA SER A 165 13.01 -3.27 7.79
C SER A 165 13.86 -2.11 7.28
N VAL A 166 13.23 -1.16 6.55
CA VAL A 166 13.91 0.04 6.07
C VAL A 166 14.39 0.91 7.24
N LEU A 167 13.58 1.09 8.28
CA LEU A 167 13.96 1.88 9.46
C LEU A 167 15.15 1.30 10.22
N LEU A 168 15.24 -0.02 10.33
CA LEU A 168 16.38 -0.69 10.95
C LEU A 168 17.69 -0.42 10.19
N VAL A 169 17.61 -0.29 8.86
CA VAL A 169 18.78 -0.01 8.01
C VAL A 169 19.15 1.48 8.03
N ILE A 170 18.18 2.39 7.87
CA ILE A 170 18.46 3.84 7.73
C ILE A 170 18.63 4.56 9.08
N GLY A 171 18.15 3.97 10.16
CA GLY A 171 18.29 4.51 11.51
C GLY A 171 17.42 5.76 11.76
N ASN A 172 17.86 6.57 12.70
CA ASN A 172 17.14 7.72 13.21
C ASN A 172 17.19 8.95 12.29
N ARG A 173 16.21 9.85 12.41
CA ARG A 173 16.25 11.17 11.75
C ARG A 173 17.48 11.94 12.20
N THR A 174 18.19 12.57 11.26
CA THR A 174 19.36 13.39 11.55
C THR A 174 19.06 14.46 12.60
N GLY A 175 19.83 14.47 13.67
CA GLY A 175 19.68 15.39 14.78
C GLY A 175 18.59 15.03 15.80
N ARG A 176 17.97 13.84 15.70
CA ARG A 176 16.95 13.39 16.68
C ARG A 176 17.54 13.13 18.06
N PHE A 177 18.70 12.52 18.08
CA PHE A 177 19.47 12.21 19.28
C PHE A 177 20.86 12.85 19.14
N ARG A 178 20.97 14.11 19.51
CA ARG A 178 22.22 14.85 19.48
C ARG A 178 22.64 15.14 20.91
N ASP A 179 23.91 14.94 21.18
CA ASP A 179 24.53 15.19 22.49
C ASP A 179 23.81 14.49 23.65
N GLY A 180 23.30 13.26 23.40
CA GLY A 180 22.58 12.47 24.42
C GLY A 180 21.14 12.94 24.69
N ALA A 181 20.72 14.07 24.12
CA ALA A 181 19.38 14.63 24.33
C ALA A 181 18.41 14.24 23.21
N LYS A 182 17.19 13.89 23.58
CA LYS A 182 16.08 13.65 22.63
C LYS A 182 15.49 14.97 22.15
N LYS A 183 15.73 15.35 20.89
CA LYS A 183 15.15 16.55 20.29
C LYS A 183 13.77 16.27 19.72
N THR A 184 12.76 17.06 20.07
CA THR A 184 11.42 17.00 19.49
C THR A 184 11.40 17.75 18.15
N PHE A 185 10.80 17.13 17.12
CA PHE A 185 10.52 17.78 15.84
C PHE A 185 9.03 18.05 15.74
N GLN A 186 8.67 19.31 15.59
CA GLN A 186 7.29 19.72 15.40
C GLN A 186 6.87 19.56 13.93
N GLY A 187 5.63 19.11 13.71
CA GLY A 187 5.00 19.08 12.40
C GLY A 187 4.80 20.51 11.86
N SER A 188 4.76 20.63 10.54
CA SER A 188 4.59 21.90 9.85
C SER A 188 3.18 22.46 9.94
N ASN A 189 2.17 21.61 9.95
CA ASN A 189 0.76 22.02 9.86
C ASN A 189 -0.16 20.97 10.51
N THR A 190 -0.42 21.15 11.81
CA THR A 190 -1.32 20.24 12.56
C THR A 190 -2.76 20.22 12.03
N PRO A 191 -3.38 21.37 11.65
CA PRO A 191 -4.71 21.34 11.02
C PRO A 191 -4.76 20.51 9.72
N MET A 192 -3.74 20.62 8.87
CA MET A 192 -3.65 19.78 7.66
C MET A 192 -3.50 18.31 8.02
N ALA A 193 -2.72 17.97 9.03
CA ALA A 193 -2.60 16.59 9.51
C ALA A 193 -3.94 16.04 10.04
N ALA A 194 -4.69 16.85 10.79
CA ALA A 194 -6.02 16.49 11.28
C ALA A 194 -7.01 16.29 10.12
N LEU A 195 -7.00 17.16 9.12
CA LEU A 195 -7.80 16.99 7.90
C LEU A 195 -7.45 15.68 7.19
N GLY A 196 -6.15 15.37 7.05
CA GLY A 196 -5.69 14.12 6.48
C GLY A 196 -6.25 12.89 7.21
N ALA A 197 -6.23 12.91 8.55
CA ALA A 197 -6.80 11.85 9.36
C ALA A 197 -8.31 11.68 9.15
N LEU A 198 -9.07 12.78 9.01
CA LEU A 198 -10.51 12.72 8.72
C LEU A 198 -10.79 12.16 7.32
N ILE A 199 -10.01 12.53 6.31
CA ILE A 199 -10.11 11.98 4.96
C ILE A 199 -9.82 10.47 4.97
N LEU A 200 -8.78 10.03 5.69
CA LEU A 200 -8.48 8.60 5.86
C LEU A 200 -9.64 7.88 6.52
N TRP A 201 -10.19 8.41 7.59
CA TRP A 201 -11.32 7.82 8.29
C TRP A 201 -12.53 7.67 7.36
N PHE A 202 -12.87 8.70 6.61
CA PHE A 202 -13.95 8.65 5.63
C PHE A 202 -13.69 7.60 4.54
N GLY A 203 -12.48 7.56 3.97
CA GLY A 203 -12.10 6.57 2.95
C GLY A 203 -12.13 5.13 3.46
N TRP A 204 -11.99 4.92 4.77
CA TRP A 204 -12.03 3.59 5.40
C TRP A 204 -13.38 2.88 5.27
N PHE A 205 -14.47 3.62 5.14
CA PHE A 205 -15.77 3.03 4.79
C PHE A 205 -15.71 2.31 3.44
N GLY A 206 -15.01 2.89 2.45
CA GLY A 206 -14.76 2.22 1.17
C GLY A 206 -13.76 1.08 1.27
N PHE A 207 -12.72 1.24 2.09
CA PHE A 207 -11.69 0.24 2.30
C PHE A 207 -12.28 -1.08 2.82
N ASN A 208 -13.03 -1.01 3.90
CA ASN A 208 -13.67 -2.20 4.49
C ASN A 208 -14.95 -2.62 3.74
N GLY A 209 -15.77 -1.66 3.29
CA GLY A 209 -17.00 -1.96 2.56
C GLY A 209 -16.75 -2.63 1.21
N GLY A 210 -15.69 -2.22 0.49
CA GLY A 210 -15.31 -2.84 -0.78
C GLY A 210 -14.73 -4.25 -0.62
N ALA A 211 -14.03 -4.50 0.48
CA ALA A 211 -13.46 -5.82 0.77
C ALA A 211 -14.55 -6.89 0.96
N ASN A 212 -15.70 -6.51 1.53
CA ASN A 212 -16.82 -7.44 1.71
C ASN A 212 -17.49 -7.86 0.40
N GLY A 213 -17.44 -7.03 -0.63
CA GLY A 213 -18.00 -7.35 -1.96
C GLY A 213 -17.04 -8.13 -2.87
N ALA A 214 -15.82 -8.37 -2.42
CA ALA A 214 -14.78 -9.09 -3.15
C ALA A 214 -14.59 -10.55 -2.67
N MET A 215 -15.44 -10.99 -1.74
CA MET A 215 -15.44 -12.36 -1.21
C MET A 215 -16.63 -13.16 -1.74
#